data_b35dd517d622bc1b9a9de5149f8ff210
#
_entry.id   b35dd517d622bc1b9a9de5149f8ff210
#
_cell.length_a   1.000
_cell.length_b   1.000
_cell.length_c   1.000
_cell.angle_alpha   90.00
_cell.angle_beta   90.00
_cell.angle_gamma   90.00
#
_symmetry.space_group_name_H-M   'P 1'
#
loop_
_entity.id
_entity.type
_entity.pdbx_description
1 polymer ?
#
loop_
_entity_poly.entity_id
_entity_poly.type
_entity_poly.pdbx_seq_one_letter_code
_entity_poly.pdbx_strand_id
1 'polypeptide(L)'
;MDGSFESTLGNRLGGSDAGGAPGTMANRPLEDWNAAYVRVERYFYALQLRNKLVLGQLVLHVLQRAMERASAQPELSATELAVQEMDRLILHWFEEILGATPETKHVLPTRGRLALLLADMPGRWQEQFLAPGPWPEEFVTAMREAYLRAGPAFQLARMSPRPLDLGAMETFVKLSQARFLKVSLFSTWTLFILILIFIFLRTHQL
;
A
#
# COMPACT_ATOMS: atom_id res chain seq x y z
N MET A 1 49.67 33.12 -5.50
CA MET A 1 49.06 32.43 -6.66
C MET A 1 47.68 32.01 -6.21
N ASP A 2 46.81 32.95 -6.36
CA ASP A 2 45.49 33.00 -5.66
C ASP A 2 44.40 33.30 -6.65
N GLY A 3 43.24 32.79 -6.38
CA GLY A 3 42.02 33.48 -6.79
C GLY A 3 41.36 33.05 -8.09
N SER A 4 41.11 31.77 -8.31
CA SER A 4 40.28 31.37 -9.47
C SER A 4 39.19 30.34 -9.15
N PHE A 5 38.94 30.05 -7.88
CA PHE A 5 37.92 29.02 -7.53
C PHE A 5 36.58 29.59 -7.03
N GLU A 6 36.47 30.88 -6.73
CA GLU A 6 35.23 31.45 -6.18
C GLU A 6 34.25 32.03 -7.21
N SER A 7 34.64 32.22 -8.46
CA SER A 7 33.76 32.85 -9.45
C SER A 7 32.83 31.87 -10.22
N THR A 8 32.95 30.55 -10.01
CA THR A 8 32.17 29.56 -10.77
C THR A 8 30.95 29.06 -10.02
N LEU A 9 30.82 29.31 -8.71
CA LEU A 9 29.67 28.88 -7.90
C LEU A 9 28.56 29.92 -7.79
N GLY A 10 28.86 31.20 -8.09
CA GLY A 10 27.89 32.29 -7.97
C GLY A 10 26.87 32.42 -9.11
N ASN A 11 27.10 31.77 -10.25
CA ASN A 11 26.27 31.97 -11.45
C ASN A 11 25.27 30.84 -11.76
N ARG A 12 25.06 29.90 -10.82
CA ARG A 12 24.06 28.84 -10.98
C ARG A 12 22.81 28.99 -10.07
N LEU A 13 22.76 30.04 -9.25
CA LEU A 13 21.65 30.27 -8.32
C LEU A 13 20.82 31.53 -8.61
N GLY A 14 21.03 32.15 -9.73
CA GLY A 14 20.32 33.36 -10.12
C GLY A 14 19.56 33.21 -11.44
N GLY A 15 18.27 32.97 -11.34
CA GLY A 15 17.38 33.19 -12.47
C GLY A 15 16.50 32.03 -12.83
N SER A 16 15.28 31.99 -12.26
CA SER A 16 14.08 31.99 -13.07
C SER A 16 12.83 31.90 -12.19
N ASP A 17 12.28 33.05 -11.87
CA ASP A 17 10.83 33.15 -11.64
C ASP A 17 10.13 32.83 -12.96
N ALA A 18 9.56 31.64 -13.04
CA ALA A 18 8.53 31.35 -14.01
C ALA A 18 7.56 30.38 -13.33
N GLY A 19 6.27 30.72 -13.35
CA GLY A 19 5.17 29.95 -12.83
C GLY A 19 5.38 28.44 -13.09
N GLY A 20 5.69 27.70 -12.04
CA GLY A 20 6.19 26.34 -12.13
C GLY A 20 5.16 25.43 -12.77
N ALA A 21 5.43 25.03 -13.99
CA ALA A 21 4.88 23.76 -14.47
C ALA A 21 5.24 22.67 -13.45
N PRO A 22 4.33 21.77 -13.09
CA PRO A 22 4.63 20.69 -12.16
C PRO A 22 5.90 19.98 -12.63
N GLY A 23 6.90 19.89 -11.72
CA GLY A 23 8.19 19.26 -12.05
C GLY A 23 7.94 17.90 -12.66
N THR A 24 8.51 17.66 -13.85
CA THR A 24 8.42 16.36 -14.51
C THR A 24 9.70 15.58 -14.28
N MET A 25 9.56 14.30 -13.98
CA MET A 25 10.68 13.37 -13.83
C MET A 25 10.39 12.12 -14.68
N ALA A 26 11.34 11.71 -15.51
CA ALA A 26 11.15 10.60 -16.46
C ALA A 26 9.85 10.73 -17.28
N ASN A 27 9.58 11.91 -17.84
CA ASN A 27 8.40 12.27 -18.64
C ASN A 27 7.04 12.14 -17.91
N ARG A 28 7.03 12.17 -16.57
CA ARG A 28 5.82 12.10 -15.74
C ARG A 28 5.82 13.17 -14.66
N PRO A 29 4.62 13.61 -14.21
CA PRO A 29 4.50 14.52 -13.09
C PRO A 29 5.18 13.98 -11.84
N LEU A 30 5.82 14.85 -11.07
CA LEU A 30 6.43 14.48 -9.80
C LEU A 30 5.42 13.89 -8.80
N GLU A 31 4.16 14.32 -8.89
CA GLU A 31 3.07 13.82 -8.06
C GLU A 31 2.80 12.32 -8.27
N ASP A 32 2.91 11.84 -9.51
CA ASP A 32 2.76 10.41 -9.83
C ASP A 32 3.88 9.58 -9.18
N TRP A 33 5.11 10.10 -9.17
CA TRP A 33 6.23 9.45 -8.49
C TRP A 33 6.11 9.51 -6.97
N ASN A 34 5.52 10.56 -6.40
CA ASN A 34 5.19 10.62 -4.98
C ASN A 34 4.13 9.57 -4.61
N ALA A 35 3.12 9.38 -5.43
CA ALA A 35 2.12 8.33 -5.24
C ALA A 35 2.76 6.93 -5.31
N ALA A 36 3.68 6.72 -6.27
CA ALA A 36 4.45 5.48 -6.40
C ALA A 36 5.32 5.23 -5.15
N TYR A 37 6.03 6.27 -4.66
CA TYR A 37 6.81 6.21 -3.43
C TYR A 37 5.98 5.72 -2.25
N VAL A 38 4.86 6.37 -1.99
CA VAL A 38 3.96 6.01 -0.88
C VAL A 38 3.43 4.57 -1.01
N ARG A 39 3.17 4.13 -2.25
CA ARG A 39 2.69 2.77 -2.51
C ARG A 39 3.73 1.71 -2.17
N VAL A 40 4.97 1.90 -2.63
CA VAL A 40 6.09 0.97 -2.37
C VAL A 40 6.48 0.98 -0.88
N GLU A 41 6.55 2.16 -0.27
CA GLU A 41 6.83 2.32 1.16
C GLU A 41 5.81 1.56 2.02
N ARG A 42 4.52 1.72 1.75
CA ARG A 42 3.44 1.00 2.45
C ARG A 42 3.56 -0.51 2.31
N TYR A 43 3.97 -0.98 1.13
CA TYR A 43 4.17 -2.40 0.91
C TYR A 43 5.30 -2.95 1.78
N PHE A 44 6.47 -2.31 1.79
CA PHE A 44 7.59 -2.73 2.63
C PHE A 44 7.28 -2.59 4.13
N TYR A 45 6.55 -1.56 4.50
CA TYR A 45 6.07 -1.41 5.87
C TYR A 45 5.10 -2.53 6.28
N ALA A 46 4.24 -3.00 5.37
CA ALA A 46 3.37 -4.15 5.59
C ALA A 46 4.16 -5.46 5.75
N LEU A 47 5.35 -5.57 5.15
CA LEU A 47 6.30 -6.66 5.40
C LEU A 47 7.06 -6.51 6.73
N GLN A 48 6.66 -5.56 7.58
CA GLN A 48 7.25 -5.29 8.90
C GLN A 48 8.70 -4.74 8.86
N LEU A 49 9.16 -4.20 7.74
CA LEU A 49 10.43 -3.48 7.70
C LEU A 49 10.32 -2.20 8.55
N ARG A 50 11.03 -2.15 9.67
CA ARG A 50 10.97 -1.06 10.65
C ARG A 50 12.18 -0.13 10.58
N ASN A 51 13.29 -0.61 10.04
CA ASN A 51 14.48 0.21 9.86
C ASN A 51 14.23 1.24 8.74
N LYS A 52 14.05 2.50 9.12
CA LYS A 52 13.73 3.60 8.21
C LYS A 52 14.80 3.84 7.15
N LEU A 53 16.08 3.62 7.48
CA LEU A 53 17.18 3.80 6.52
C LEU A 53 17.11 2.73 5.43
N VAL A 54 17.00 1.45 5.83
CA VAL A 54 16.85 0.34 4.89
C VAL A 54 15.61 0.53 4.03
N LEU A 55 14.47 0.84 4.65
CA LEU A 55 13.21 1.08 3.95
C LEU A 55 13.34 2.21 2.92
N GLY A 56 13.91 3.36 3.29
CA GLY A 56 14.10 4.48 2.39
C GLY A 56 15.01 4.14 1.21
N GLN A 57 16.12 3.43 1.47
CA GLN A 57 17.03 2.98 0.41
C GLN A 57 16.37 2.01 -0.56
N LEU A 58 15.58 1.06 -0.07
CA LEU A 58 14.86 0.10 -0.90
C LEU A 58 13.80 0.79 -1.76
N VAL A 59 13.03 1.72 -1.19
CA VAL A 59 12.02 2.47 -1.96
C VAL A 59 12.70 3.28 -3.07
N LEU A 60 13.78 4.00 -2.77
CA LEU A 60 14.51 4.77 -3.77
C LEU A 60 15.10 3.87 -4.85
N HIS A 61 15.65 2.71 -4.49
CA HIS A 61 16.17 1.75 -5.46
C HIS A 61 15.09 1.26 -6.44
N VAL A 62 13.92 0.88 -5.91
CA VAL A 62 12.77 0.48 -6.74
C VAL A 62 12.34 1.59 -7.69
N LEU A 63 12.19 2.82 -7.17
CA LEU A 63 11.77 3.96 -7.98
C LEU A 63 12.78 4.31 -9.07
N GLN A 64 14.08 4.29 -8.75
CA GLN A 64 15.12 4.54 -9.73
C GLN A 64 15.03 3.56 -10.91
N ARG A 65 14.91 2.27 -10.62
CA ARG A 65 14.75 1.25 -11.66
C ARG A 65 13.43 1.39 -12.44
N ALA A 66 12.36 1.78 -11.77
CA ALA A 66 11.09 2.07 -12.43
C ALA A 66 11.19 3.28 -13.37
N MET A 67 11.92 4.33 -12.97
CA MET A 67 12.18 5.52 -13.80
C MET A 67 13.01 5.17 -15.04
N GLU A 68 14.00 4.30 -14.93
CA GLU A 68 14.82 3.83 -16.07
C GLU A 68 13.94 3.15 -17.14
N ARG A 69 12.86 2.47 -16.72
CA ARG A 69 11.92 1.80 -17.61
C ARG A 69 10.79 2.69 -18.12
N ALA A 70 10.58 3.84 -17.50
CA ALA A 70 9.46 4.72 -17.82
C ALA A 70 9.45 5.22 -19.27
N SER A 71 10.62 5.42 -19.86
CA SER A 71 10.76 5.83 -21.25
C SER A 71 10.38 4.73 -22.26
N ALA A 72 10.58 3.47 -21.88
CA ALA A 72 10.27 2.32 -22.72
C ALA A 72 8.80 1.87 -22.62
N GLN A 73 8.08 2.31 -21.58
CA GLN A 73 6.70 1.92 -21.28
C GLN A 73 5.84 3.15 -20.94
N PRO A 74 5.57 4.02 -21.90
CA PRO A 74 4.86 5.28 -21.66
C PRO A 74 3.40 5.09 -21.27
N GLU A 75 2.79 3.96 -21.60
CA GLU A 75 1.40 3.61 -21.31
C GLU A 75 1.12 3.28 -19.84
N LEU A 76 2.14 2.84 -19.09
CA LEU A 76 1.98 2.47 -17.68
C LEU A 76 2.14 3.70 -16.78
N SER A 77 1.38 3.78 -15.71
CA SER A 77 1.55 4.80 -14.68
C SER A 77 2.87 4.61 -13.88
N ALA A 78 3.37 5.67 -13.23
CA ALA A 78 4.54 5.58 -12.36
C ALA A 78 4.36 4.54 -11.24
N THR A 79 3.15 4.45 -10.69
CA THR A 79 2.80 3.47 -9.64
C THR A 79 2.83 2.04 -10.15
N GLU A 80 2.29 1.78 -11.36
CA GLU A 80 2.32 0.45 -11.95
C GLU A 80 3.74 0.00 -12.26
N LEU A 81 4.56 0.88 -12.83
CA LEU A 81 5.98 0.60 -13.07
C LEU A 81 6.73 0.28 -11.78
N ALA A 82 6.52 1.08 -10.73
CA ALA A 82 7.17 0.85 -9.44
C ALA A 82 6.73 -0.48 -8.79
N VAL A 83 5.45 -0.83 -8.87
CA VAL A 83 4.94 -2.12 -8.34
C VAL A 83 5.50 -3.29 -9.14
N GLN A 84 5.52 -3.21 -10.47
CA GLN A 84 6.11 -4.26 -11.31
C GLN A 84 7.59 -4.45 -11.04
N GLU A 85 8.34 -3.36 -10.86
CA GLU A 85 9.77 -3.45 -10.58
C GLU A 85 10.03 -4.01 -9.17
N MET A 86 9.25 -3.58 -8.19
CA MET A 86 9.30 -4.13 -6.83
C MET A 86 9.04 -5.65 -6.84
N ASP A 87 7.98 -6.11 -7.51
CA ASP A 87 7.66 -7.53 -7.59
C ASP A 87 8.76 -8.32 -8.32
N ARG A 88 9.38 -7.74 -9.35
CA ARG A 88 10.52 -8.34 -10.07
C ARG A 88 11.73 -8.49 -9.18
N LEU A 89 12.10 -7.45 -8.42
CA LEU A 89 13.24 -7.48 -7.51
C LEU A 89 13.04 -8.51 -6.40
N ILE A 90 11.85 -8.57 -5.82
CA ILE A 90 11.51 -9.55 -4.78
C ILE A 90 11.56 -10.97 -5.33
N LEU A 91 11.00 -11.19 -6.53
CA LEU A 91 11.02 -12.51 -7.15
C LEU A 91 12.44 -12.96 -7.46
N HIS A 92 13.25 -12.10 -8.06
CA HIS A 92 14.65 -12.41 -8.38
C HIS A 92 15.44 -12.75 -7.12
N TRP A 93 15.28 -11.97 -6.06
CA TRP A 93 15.92 -12.23 -4.76
C TRP A 93 15.48 -13.56 -4.14
N PHE A 94 14.21 -13.95 -4.26
CA PHE A 94 13.75 -15.29 -3.85
C PHE A 94 14.37 -16.39 -4.71
N GLU A 95 14.47 -16.19 -6.01
CA GLU A 95 15.09 -17.16 -6.93
C GLU A 95 16.55 -17.42 -6.54
N GLU A 96 17.29 -16.40 -6.17
CA GLU A 96 18.69 -16.52 -5.75
C GLU A 96 18.85 -17.24 -4.41
N ILE A 97 18.05 -16.90 -3.40
CA ILE A 97 18.18 -17.50 -2.05
C ILE A 97 17.62 -18.93 -1.99
N LEU A 98 16.46 -19.15 -2.59
CA LEU A 98 15.71 -20.40 -2.46
C LEU A 98 16.05 -21.42 -3.53
N GLY A 99 16.67 -20.99 -4.62
CA GLY A 99 17.01 -21.86 -5.72
C GLY A 99 15.76 -22.33 -6.48
N ALA A 100 15.03 -21.40 -7.12
CA ALA A 100 13.79 -21.71 -7.81
C ALA A 100 13.99 -22.66 -8.99
N THR A 101 13.14 -23.69 -9.08
CA THR A 101 12.97 -24.51 -10.26
C THR A 101 11.84 -23.97 -11.13
N PRO A 102 11.81 -24.27 -12.44
CA PRO A 102 10.71 -23.85 -13.31
C PRO A 102 9.32 -24.23 -12.79
N GLU A 103 9.21 -25.38 -12.13
CA GLU A 103 7.96 -25.91 -11.57
C GLU A 103 7.47 -25.09 -10.34
N THR A 104 8.39 -24.52 -9.59
CA THR A 104 8.06 -23.78 -8.37
C THR A 104 7.90 -22.27 -8.60
N LYS A 105 8.27 -21.79 -9.78
CA LYS A 105 8.30 -20.35 -10.11
C LYS A 105 6.96 -19.66 -9.91
N HIS A 106 5.84 -20.30 -10.19
CA HIS A 106 4.50 -19.73 -10.06
C HIS A 106 4.03 -19.59 -8.59
N VAL A 107 4.52 -20.43 -7.68
CA VAL A 107 4.19 -20.39 -6.25
C VAL A 107 5.21 -19.60 -5.42
N LEU A 108 6.38 -19.36 -5.99
CA LEU A 108 7.50 -18.70 -5.31
C LEU A 108 7.15 -17.34 -4.71
N PRO A 109 6.41 -16.42 -5.39
CA PRO A 109 6.07 -15.14 -4.82
C PRO A 109 5.22 -15.26 -3.55
N THR A 110 4.24 -16.16 -3.54
CA THR A 110 3.33 -16.34 -2.41
C THR A 110 4.02 -17.07 -1.25
N ARG A 111 4.67 -18.21 -1.54
CA ARG A 111 5.38 -18.99 -0.53
C ARG A 111 6.60 -18.26 0.02
N GLY A 112 7.33 -17.53 -0.83
CA GLY A 112 8.47 -16.72 -0.43
C GLY A 112 8.08 -15.62 0.56
N ARG A 113 6.98 -14.91 0.31
CA ARG A 113 6.46 -13.90 1.27
C ARG A 113 6.07 -14.52 2.61
N LEU A 114 5.47 -15.71 2.61
CA LEU A 114 5.15 -16.43 3.84
C LEU A 114 6.44 -16.90 4.54
N ALA A 115 7.42 -17.38 3.78
CA ALA A 115 8.72 -17.78 4.34
C ALA A 115 9.44 -16.62 5.03
N LEU A 116 9.36 -15.38 4.52
CA LEU A 116 9.90 -14.20 5.18
C LEU A 116 9.37 -14.04 6.61
N LEU A 117 8.06 -14.23 6.80
CA LEU A 117 7.43 -14.11 8.11
C LEU A 117 7.81 -15.27 9.02
N LEU A 118 7.85 -16.50 8.47
CA LEU A 118 8.20 -17.71 9.24
C LEU A 118 9.68 -17.76 9.63
N ALA A 119 10.56 -17.14 8.85
CA ALA A 119 11.98 -17.00 9.14
C ALA A 119 12.28 -15.83 10.10
N ASP A 120 11.26 -15.10 10.54
CA ASP A 120 11.40 -13.87 11.32
C ASP A 120 12.37 -12.86 10.65
N MET A 121 12.30 -12.75 9.31
CA MET A 121 13.11 -11.78 8.57
C MET A 121 12.90 -10.35 9.11
N PRO A 122 11.66 -9.92 9.43
CA PRO A 122 11.42 -8.57 9.94
C PRO A 122 12.08 -8.29 11.29
N GLY A 123 12.26 -9.28 12.12
CA GLY A 123 12.89 -9.12 13.44
C GLY A 123 14.41 -9.21 13.39
N ARG A 124 14.94 -10.15 12.61
CA ARG A 124 16.35 -10.54 12.69
C ARG A 124 17.19 -10.13 11.48
N TRP A 125 16.59 -10.04 10.27
CA TRP A 125 17.32 -10.04 9.02
C TRP A 125 16.95 -8.89 8.07
N GLN A 126 16.48 -7.75 8.60
CA GLN A 126 16.01 -6.62 7.77
C GLN A 126 17.06 -6.12 6.77
N GLU A 127 18.34 -6.15 7.16
CA GLU A 127 19.44 -5.69 6.31
C GLU A 127 19.74 -6.66 5.16
N GLN A 128 19.28 -7.91 5.27
CA GLN A 128 19.48 -8.92 4.22
C GLN A 128 18.38 -8.87 3.16
N PHE A 129 17.28 -8.19 3.43
CA PHE A 129 16.15 -8.11 2.52
C PHE A 129 16.50 -7.31 1.27
N LEU A 130 16.39 -7.94 0.12
CA LEU A 130 16.79 -7.41 -1.20
C LEU A 130 18.26 -6.97 -1.28
N ALA A 131 19.09 -7.33 -0.30
CA ALA A 131 20.52 -7.10 -0.39
C ALA A 131 21.16 -8.11 -1.37
N PRO A 132 22.21 -7.69 -2.10
CA PRO A 132 22.97 -8.62 -2.93
C PRO A 132 23.74 -9.61 -2.06
N GLY A 133 23.92 -10.86 -2.57
CA GLY A 133 24.77 -11.85 -1.90
C GLY A 133 26.25 -11.46 -1.86
N PRO A 134 27.06 -12.18 -1.10
CA PRO A 134 26.71 -13.38 -0.34
C PRO A 134 25.97 -13.09 0.96
N TRP A 135 24.97 -13.94 1.28
CA TRP A 135 24.21 -13.82 2.54
C TRP A 135 24.80 -14.72 3.63
N PRO A 136 24.55 -14.40 4.91
CA PRO A 136 24.90 -15.28 6.03
C PRO A 136 24.25 -16.66 5.87
N GLU A 137 25.02 -17.72 6.10
CA GLU A 137 24.53 -19.09 5.94
C GLU A 137 23.32 -19.39 6.83
N GLU A 138 23.32 -18.84 8.05
CA GLU A 138 22.18 -18.94 8.97
C GLU A 138 20.89 -18.36 8.39
N PHE A 139 20.98 -17.22 7.69
CA PHE A 139 19.84 -16.59 7.04
C PHE A 139 19.30 -17.44 5.89
N VAL A 140 20.20 -17.93 5.02
CA VAL A 140 19.82 -18.79 3.88
C VAL A 140 19.17 -20.07 4.37
N THR A 141 19.72 -20.69 5.41
CA THR A 141 19.18 -21.92 6.02
C THR A 141 17.78 -21.64 6.61
N ALA A 142 17.63 -20.57 7.40
CA ALA A 142 16.34 -20.19 7.98
C ALA A 142 15.28 -19.94 6.91
N MET A 143 15.63 -19.23 5.81
CA MET A 143 14.74 -18.97 4.69
C MET A 143 14.32 -20.24 3.96
N ARG A 144 15.24 -21.18 3.74
CA ARG A 144 14.93 -22.46 3.08
C ARG A 144 14.04 -23.35 3.92
N GLU A 145 14.31 -23.47 5.23
CA GLU A 145 13.46 -24.19 6.16
C GLU A 145 12.06 -23.57 6.25
N ALA A 146 11.99 -22.25 6.34
CA ALA A 146 10.73 -21.52 6.36
C ALA A 146 9.93 -21.73 5.07
N TYR A 147 10.61 -21.75 3.91
CA TYR A 147 9.99 -22.01 2.62
C TYR A 147 9.43 -23.42 2.51
N LEU A 148 10.14 -24.42 3.04
CA LEU A 148 9.64 -25.81 3.10
C LEU A 148 8.40 -25.90 4.00
N ARG A 149 8.42 -25.23 5.16
CA ARG A 149 7.26 -25.16 6.07
C ARG A 149 6.08 -24.39 5.47
N ALA A 150 6.32 -23.40 4.63
CA ALA A 150 5.31 -22.68 3.87
C ALA A 150 4.69 -23.50 2.70
N GLY A 151 4.95 -24.80 2.64
CA GLY A 151 4.44 -25.73 1.63
C GLY A 151 2.94 -26.03 1.75
N PRO A 152 2.47 -27.11 1.09
CA PRO A 152 1.04 -27.40 0.92
C PRO A 152 0.25 -27.65 2.22
N ALA A 153 0.92 -27.82 3.37
CA ALA A 153 0.25 -27.86 4.67
C ALA A 153 -0.44 -26.51 5.01
N PHE A 154 0.02 -25.41 4.39
CA PHE A 154 -0.65 -24.10 4.34
C PHE A 154 -1.56 -23.95 3.11
N GLN A 155 -1.97 -25.01 2.46
CA GLN A 155 -3.23 -24.90 1.74
C GLN A 155 -4.19 -24.35 2.79
N LEU A 156 -4.58 -23.09 2.57
CA LEU A 156 -5.70 -22.47 3.25
C LEU A 156 -6.71 -23.58 3.46
N ALA A 157 -6.76 -24.10 4.69
CA ALA A 157 -7.92 -24.87 5.10
C ALA A 157 -9.05 -24.04 4.54
N ARG A 158 -9.84 -24.59 3.61
CA ARG A 158 -10.97 -23.88 3.07
C ARG A 158 -11.71 -23.41 4.31
N MET A 159 -11.36 -22.21 4.75
CA MET A 159 -12.19 -21.48 5.66
C MET A 159 -13.41 -21.23 4.81
N SER A 160 -14.33 -22.20 4.83
CA SER A 160 -15.69 -21.85 4.52
C SER A 160 -15.92 -20.64 5.40
N PRO A 161 -16.24 -19.47 4.81
CA PRO A 161 -16.52 -18.31 5.61
C PRO A 161 -17.54 -18.81 6.61
N ARG A 162 -17.13 -19.01 7.87
CA ARG A 162 -18.10 -19.19 8.93
C ARG A 162 -19.00 -18.00 8.73
N PRO A 163 -20.30 -18.21 8.46
CA PRO A 163 -21.21 -17.09 8.52
C PRO A 163 -20.92 -16.51 9.90
N LEU A 164 -20.32 -15.33 9.92
CA LEU A 164 -20.18 -14.56 11.14
C LEU A 164 -21.62 -14.44 11.59
N ASP A 165 -21.99 -15.29 12.55
CA ASP A 165 -23.27 -15.20 13.21
C ASP A 165 -23.24 -13.90 14.02
N LEU A 166 -23.42 -12.80 13.31
CA LEU A 166 -23.68 -11.47 13.85
C LEU A 166 -25.13 -11.42 14.37
N GLY A 167 -25.63 -12.58 14.81
CA GLY A 167 -27.02 -12.91 15.12
C GLY A 167 -27.79 -11.92 15.97
N ALA A 168 -27.14 -11.03 16.70
CA ALA A 168 -27.79 -9.93 17.38
C ALA A 168 -27.70 -8.61 16.61
N MET A 169 -26.58 -8.32 15.92
CA MET A 169 -26.38 -7.01 15.26
C MET A 169 -27.14 -6.88 13.94
N GLU A 170 -27.29 -7.94 13.16
CA GLU A 170 -28.08 -7.89 11.93
C GLU A 170 -29.57 -7.69 12.20
N THR A 171 -30.07 -8.27 13.29
CA THR A 171 -31.45 -8.06 13.73
C THR A 171 -31.64 -6.62 14.23
N PHE A 172 -30.68 -6.04 14.94
CA PHE A 172 -30.76 -4.64 15.38
C PHE A 172 -30.71 -3.65 14.22
N VAL A 173 -29.84 -3.86 13.23
CA VAL A 173 -29.75 -2.99 12.05
C VAL A 173 -31.01 -3.08 11.19
N LYS A 174 -31.56 -4.27 10.97
CA LYS A 174 -32.83 -4.46 10.23
C LYS A 174 -34.04 -3.90 10.97
N LEU A 175 -34.12 -4.04 12.31
CA LEU A 175 -35.21 -3.46 13.10
C LEU A 175 -35.12 -1.94 13.18
N SER A 176 -33.94 -1.36 13.30
CA SER A 176 -33.79 0.09 13.41
C SER A 176 -34.09 0.82 12.10
N GLN A 177 -33.70 0.26 10.95
CA GLN A 177 -33.96 0.91 9.66
C GLN A 177 -35.42 0.85 9.19
N ALA A 178 -36.16 -0.22 9.49
CA ALA A 178 -37.50 -0.41 8.93
C ALA A 178 -38.62 0.18 9.79
N ARG A 179 -38.49 0.24 11.11
CA ARG A 179 -39.56 0.73 12.01
C ARG A 179 -39.35 2.13 12.52
N PHE A 180 -38.14 2.52 12.92
CA PHE A 180 -37.93 3.84 13.50
C PHE A 180 -38.11 4.99 12.49
N LEU A 181 -37.68 4.84 11.25
CA LEU A 181 -37.85 5.85 10.21
C LEU A 181 -39.34 6.07 9.86
N LYS A 182 -40.13 5.02 9.76
CA LYS A 182 -41.59 5.14 9.46
C LYS A 182 -42.36 5.74 10.62
N VAL A 183 -42.08 5.33 11.86
CA VAL A 183 -42.77 5.85 13.05
C VAL A 183 -42.39 7.32 13.31
N SER A 184 -41.13 7.69 13.13
CA SER A 184 -40.67 9.08 13.27
C SER A 184 -41.32 10.00 12.22
N LEU A 185 -41.39 9.59 10.97
CA LEU A 185 -42.02 10.37 9.91
C LEU A 185 -43.53 10.56 10.16
N PHE A 186 -44.22 9.52 10.57
CA PHE A 186 -45.64 9.61 10.89
C PHE A 186 -45.93 10.51 12.11
N SER A 187 -45.09 10.41 13.14
CA SER A 187 -45.22 11.25 14.35
C SER A 187 -45.01 12.74 14.04
N THR A 188 -44.01 13.05 13.21
CA THR A 188 -43.73 14.46 12.81
C THR A 188 -44.87 15.05 11.97
N TRP A 189 -45.43 14.28 11.04
CA TRP A 189 -46.59 14.68 10.23
C TRP A 189 -47.84 14.87 11.04
N THR A 190 -48.14 14.02 12.00
CA THR A 190 -49.30 14.14 12.89
C THR A 190 -49.19 15.38 13.78
N LEU A 191 -47.98 15.63 14.32
CA LEU A 191 -47.73 16.84 15.12
C LEU A 191 -47.93 18.12 14.30
N PHE A 192 -47.45 18.13 13.05
CA PHE A 192 -47.58 19.28 12.16
C PHE A 192 -49.06 19.54 11.80
N ILE A 193 -49.85 18.53 11.53
CA ILE A 193 -51.28 18.69 11.26
C ILE A 193 -52.03 19.18 12.49
N LEU A 194 -51.74 18.69 13.70
CA LEU A 194 -52.33 19.18 14.93
C LEU A 194 -52.03 20.65 15.19
N ILE A 195 -50.82 21.13 14.93
CA ILE A 195 -50.44 22.52 15.04
C ILE A 195 -51.20 23.38 14.02
N LEU A 196 -51.35 22.94 12.78
CA LEU A 196 -52.14 23.66 11.79
C LEU A 196 -53.65 23.76 12.15
N ILE A 197 -54.21 22.67 12.63
CA ILE A 197 -55.62 22.68 13.12
C ILE A 197 -55.76 23.64 14.31
N PHE A 198 -54.86 23.62 15.25
CA PHE A 198 -54.85 24.52 16.39
C PHE A 198 -54.76 26.00 15.98
N ILE A 199 -53.90 26.35 15.06
CA ILE A 199 -53.77 27.71 14.51
C ILE A 199 -55.05 28.12 13.78
N PHE A 200 -55.62 27.24 12.97
CA PHE A 200 -56.85 27.50 12.22
C PHE A 200 -58.05 27.72 13.16
N LEU A 201 -58.20 26.90 14.19
CA LEU A 201 -59.28 27.11 15.19
C LEU A 201 -59.13 28.40 15.95
N ARG A 202 -57.90 28.80 16.29
CA ARG A 202 -57.62 30.04 17.01
C ARG A 202 -57.84 31.30 16.14
N THR A 203 -57.56 31.22 14.83
CA THR A 203 -57.82 32.33 13.91
C THR A 203 -59.29 32.45 13.53
N HIS A 204 -60.11 31.40 13.69
CA HIS A 204 -61.54 31.44 13.43
C HIS A 204 -62.41 31.78 14.65
N GLN A 205 -61.80 31.91 15.82
CA GLN A 205 -62.49 32.33 17.05
C GLN A 205 -62.27 33.82 17.39
N LEU A 206 -61.61 34.55 16.54
CA LEU A 206 -61.44 36.00 16.56
C LEU A 206 -62.32 36.64 15.46
#